data_605a70401ec48dfe4f96b549b3e18ad3
#
_entry.id   605a70401ec48dfe4f96b549b3e18ad3
#
_cell.length_a   1.000
_cell.length_b   1.000
_cell.length_c   1.000
_cell.angle_alpha   90.00
_cell.angle_beta   90.00
_cell.angle_gamma   90.00
#
_symmetry.space_group_name_H-M   'P 1'
#
loop_
_entity.id
_entity.type
_entity.pdbx_description
1 polymer ?
#
loop_
_entity_poly.entity_id
_entity_poly.type
_entity_poly.pdbx_seq_one_letter_code
_entity_poly.pdbx_strand_id
1 'polypeptide(L)'
;MATMLVTGASRGIGLELVRQYAADNWNVLATARDPQDSADLMELSEKYGPKIAIHSLDVTDVDSIEDLAEVLEEHAIDLLIHNAATYPRKGMHIGELDYEAWNETLETNLFGVMRLTEALLENVARSERKQIAAISSGMGSLGAAAGGSVDTMGASYQYRTSKAALNMAMVVLSKELGPRGISVAIISPGWVKTDMGGANAAITPQVSVAGIRKVLDQPAMEISGKFLSYDGSTWAW
;
A
#
# COMPACT_ATOMS: atom_id res chain seq x y z
N MET A 1 5.97 -20.48 8.29
CA MET A 1 5.14 -20.00 7.16
C MET A 1 5.20 -18.49 7.24
N ALA A 2 5.50 -17.82 6.13
CA ALA A 2 5.62 -16.37 6.15
C ALA A 2 4.25 -15.68 6.29
N THR A 3 4.22 -14.52 6.95
CA THR A 3 3.01 -13.76 7.23
C THR A 3 3.05 -12.39 6.53
N MET A 4 2.01 -12.06 5.77
CA MET A 4 1.81 -10.76 5.17
C MET A 4 0.64 -10.04 5.82
N LEU A 5 0.81 -8.74 6.15
CA LEU A 5 -0.30 -7.85 6.45
C LEU A 5 -0.52 -6.88 5.30
N VAL A 6 -1.77 -6.72 4.86
CA VAL A 6 -2.13 -5.77 3.80
C VAL A 6 -3.29 -4.89 4.22
N THR A 7 -3.15 -3.56 4.01
CA THR A 7 -4.22 -2.61 4.26
C THR A 7 -5.10 -2.40 3.03
N GLY A 8 -6.41 -2.18 3.25
CA GLY A 8 -7.37 -1.96 2.16
C GLY A 8 -7.59 -3.21 1.29
N ALA A 9 -7.82 -4.35 1.94
CA ALA A 9 -7.94 -5.66 1.30
C ALA A 9 -9.30 -5.96 0.67
N SER A 10 -10.31 -5.09 0.86
CA SER A 10 -11.70 -5.37 0.46
C SER A 10 -11.90 -5.45 -1.06
N ARG A 11 -11.03 -4.84 -1.86
CA ARG A 11 -11.18 -4.77 -3.34
C ARG A 11 -9.87 -4.46 -4.05
N GLY A 12 -9.91 -4.52 -5.38
CA GLY A 12 -8.83 -4.05 -6.25
C GLY A 12 -7.49 -4.74 -6.01
N ILE A 13 -6.43 -3.95 -5.87
CA ILE A 13 -5.06 -4.44 -5.67
C ILE A 13 -4.93 -5.18 -4.34
N GLY A 14 -5.53 -4.64 -3.25
CA GLY A 14 -5.46 -5.26 -1.93
C GLY A 14 -6.08 -6.66 -1.90
N LEU A 15 -7.26 -6.82 -2.49
CA LEU A 15 -7.94 -8.11 -2.59
C LEU A 15 -7.13 -9.11 -3.42
N GLU A 16 -6.53 -8.65 -4.51
CA GLU A 16 -5.69 -9.51 -5.36
C GLU A 16 -4.38 -9.91 -4.66
N LEU A 17 -3.79 -9.03 -3.83
CA LEU A 17 -2.66 -9.37 -2.96
C LEU A 17 -3.05 -10.51 -2.02
N VAL A 18 -4.19 -10.39 -1.33
CA VAL A 18 -4.71 -11.48 -0.48
C VAL A 18 -4.82 -12.78 -1.25
N ARG A 19 -5.44 -12.76 -2.43
CA ARG A 19 -5.64 -13.95 -3.27
C ARG A 19 -4.33 -14.64 -3.63
N GLN A 20 -3.35 -13.89 -4.14
CA GLN A 20 -2.09 -14.45 -4.62
C GLN A 20 -1.19 -14.94 -3.49
N TYR A 21 -1.10 -14.22 -2.37
CA TYR A 21 -0.28 -14.65 -1.24
C TYR A 21 -0.87 -15.87 -0.53
N ALA A 22 -2.19 -15.91 -0.33
CA ALA A 22 -2.85 -17.09 0.25
C ALA A 22 -2.72 -18.34 -0.64
N ALA A 23 -2.78 -18.17 -1.98
CA ALA A 23 -2.56 -19.26 -2.92
C ALA A 23 -1.14 -19.86 -2.84
N ASP A 24 -0.14 -19.05 -2.50
CA ASP A 24 1.26 -19.46 -2.34
C ASP A 24 1.61 -19.81 -0.88
N ASN A 25 0.61 -20.20 -0.10
CA ASN A 25 0.78 -20.68 1.28
C ASN A 25 1.35 -19.67 2.29
N TRP A 26 1.09 -18.38 2.09
CA TRP A 26 1.34 -17.39 3.12
C TRP A 26 0.17 -17.31 4.10
N ASN A 27 0.45 -16.94 5.35
CA ASN A 27 -0.57 -16.39 6.22
C ASN A 27 -0.82 -14.94 5.82
N VAL A 28 -2.09 -14.57 5.73
CA VAL A 28 -2.51 -13.24 5.29
C VAL A 28 -3.36 -12.60 6.36
N LEU A 29 -2.88 -11.50 6.92
CA LEU A 29 -3.63 -10.59 7.78
C LEU A 29 -4.24 -9.52 6.86
N ALA A 30 -5.48 -9.73 6.45
CA ALA A 30 -6.19 -8.83 5.53
C ALA A 30 -6.96 -7.79 6.33
N THR A 31 -6.75 -6.49 6.07
CA THR A 31 -7.49 -5.47 6.80
C THR A 31 -8.39 -4.64 5.89
N ALA A 32 -9.58 -4.33 6.38
CA ALA A 32 -10.58 -3.48 5.74
C ALA A 32 -11.35 -2.70 6.80
N ARG A 33 -11.94 -1.54 6.46
CA ARG A 33 -12.74 -0.75 7.40
C ARG A 33 -13.97 -1.54 7.87
N ASP A 34 -14.72 -2.03 6.91
CA ASP A 34 -15.93 -2.81 7.12
C ASP A 34 -15.78 -4.18 6.45
N PRO A 35 -15.13 -5.16 7.12
CA PRO A 35 -14.88 -6.46 6.51
C PRO A 35 -16.14 -7.19 6.06
N GLN A 36 -17.25 -7.00 6.79
CA GLN A 36 -18.53 -7.66 6.51
C GLN A 36 -19.16 -7.20 5.19
N ASP A 37 -18.81 -6.00 4.73
CA ASP A 37 -19.32 -5.44 3.48
C ASP A 37 -18.49 -5.89 2.25
N SER A 38 -17.47 -6.73 2.46
CA SER A 38 -16.62 -7.25 1.39
C SER A 38 -16.89 -8.73 1.11
N ALA A 39 -17.90 -9.02 0.28
CA ALA A 39 -18.25 -10.40 -0.10
C ALA A 39 -17.06 -11.15 -0.71
N ASP A 40 -16.30 -10.51 -1.60
CA ASP A 40 -15.14 -11.13 -2.26
C ASP A 40 -14.01 -11.50 -1.27
N LEU A 41 -13.79 -10.68 -0.23
CA LEU A 41 -12.79 -10.96 0.80
C LEU A 41 -13.25 -12.09 1.71
N MET A 42 -14.54 -12.13 2.04
CA MET A 42 -15.14 -13.21 2.82
C MET A 42 -15.07 -14.53 2.07
N GLU A 43 -15.37 -14.55 0.76
CA GLU A 43 -15.24 -15.73 -0.08
C GLU A 43 -13.80 -16.27 -0.11
N LEU A 44 -12.81 -15.38 -0.19
CA LEU A 44 -11.40 -15.78 -0.12
C LEU A 44 -11.05 -16.38 1.24
N SER A 45 -11.56 -15.80 2.33
CA SER A 45 -11.34 -16.34 3.68
C SER A 45 -11.96 -17.72 3.84
N GLU A 46 -13.17 -17.95 3.34
CA GLU A 46 -13.79 -19.27 3.33
C GLU A 46 -12.97 -20.28 2.50
N LYS A 47 -12.52 -19.86 1.31
CA LYS A 47 -11.75 -20.72 0.40
C LYS A 47 -10.41 -21.16 0.96
N TYR A 48 -9.67 -20.26 1.60
CA TYR A 48 -8.32 -20.52 2.10
C TYR A 48 -8.28 -20.87 3.60
N GLY A 49 -9.41 -20.74 4.29
CA GLY A 49 -9.58 -21.10 5.70
C GLY A 49 -8.62 -20.33 6.60
N PRO A 50 -7.94 -21.01 7.53
CA PRO A 50 -7.14 -20.36 8.56
C PRO A 50 -5.92 -19.58 8.04
N LYS A 51 -5.64 -19.64 6.74
CA LYS A 51 -4.56 -18.84 6.14
C LYS A 51 -4.91 -17.36 6.02
N ILE A 52 -6.18 -17.00 6.01
CA ILE A 52 -6.63 -15.60 5.93
C ILE A 52 -7.35 -15.24 7.22
N ALA A 53 -6.75 -14.36 8.00
CA ALA A 53 -7.41 -13.68 9.09
C ALA A 53 -7.82 -12.27 8.64
N ILE A 54 -9.06 -11.91 8.89
CA ILE A 54 -9.61 -10.60 8.50
C ILE A 54 -9.77 -9.76 9.76
N HIS A 55 -9.26 -8.52 9.71
CA HIS A 55 -9.33 -7.56 10.79
C HIS A 55 -9.98 -6.25 10.31
N SER A 56 -10.75 -5.61 11.18
CA SER A 56 -11.20 -4.23 10.95
C SER A 56 -10.02 -3.28 11.12
N LEU A 57 -9.88 -2.33 10.20
CA LEU A 57 -8.91 -1.25 10.31
C LEU A 57 -9.35 -0.04 9.48
N ASP A 58 -9.54 1.09 10.16
CA ASP A 58 -9.50 2.41 9.52
C ASP A 58 -8.11 3.03 9.77
N VAL A 59 -7.32 3.20 8.72
CA VAL A 59 -5.96 3.77 8.82
C VAL A 59 -5.95 5.25 9.22
N THR A 60 -7.11 5.91 9.23
CA THR A 60 -7.24 7.31 9.66
C THR A 60 -7.64 7.44 11.14
N ASP A 61 -8.05 6.35 11.75
CA ASP A 61 -8.47 6.28 13.14
C ASP A 61 -7.35 5.70 14.02
N VAL A 62 -6.88 6.48 14.99
CA VAL A 62 -5.80 6.10 15.89
C VAL A 62 -6.21 4.92 16.78
N ASP A 63 -7.42 4.96 17.32
CA ASP A 63 -7.93 3.89 18.20
C ASP A 63 -8.01 2.57 17.41
N SER A 64 -8.47 2.61 16.15
CA SER A 64 -8.52 1.42 15.28
C SER A 64 -7.12 0.84 15.00
N ILE A 65 -6.09 1.69 14.89
CA ILE A 65 -4.70 1.23 14.72
C ILE A 65 -4.17 0.59 16.00
N GLU A 66 -4.44 1.19 17.16
CA GLU A 66 -4.02 0.69 18.46
C GLU A 66 -4.69 -0.66 18.78
N ASP A 67 -5.99 -0.80 18.54
CA ASP A 67 -6.74 -2.06 18.69
C ASP A 67 -6.14 -3.18 17.82
N LEU A 68 -5.80 -2.87 16.55
CA LEU A 68 -5.16 -3.85 15.68
C LEU A 68 -3.76 -4.24 16.20
N ALA A 69 -2.97 -3.28 16.66
CA ALA A 69 -1.65 -3.53 17.19
C ALA A 69 -1.69 -4.41 18.45
N GLU A 70 -2.67 -4.20 19.34
CA GLU A 70 -2.90 -5.03 20.52
C GLU A 70 -3.24 -6.48 20.12
N VAL A 71 -4.18 -6.67 19.20
CA VAL A 71 -4.55 -8.00 18.67
C VAL A 71 -3.35 -8.72 18.04
N LEU A 72 -2.44 -7.97 17.44
CA LEU A 72 -1.28 -8.53 16.74
C LEU A 72 0.02 -8.51 17.56
N GLU A 73 0.00 -8.15 18.85
CA GLU A 73 1.19 -7.91 19.67
C GLU A 73 2.28 -9.00 19.53
N GLU A 74 1.89 -10.27 19.54
CA GLU A 74 2.83 -11.41 19.45
C GLU A 74 3.09 -11.90 18.00
N HIS A 75 2.45 -11.30 17.00
CA HIS A 75 2.58 -11.77 15.61
C HIS A 75 3.83 -11.21 14.94
N ALA A 76 4.63 -12.08 14.34
CA ALA A 76 5.70 -11.66 13.42
C ALA A 76 5.08 -11.37 12.03
N ILE A 77 5.41 -10.22 11.45
CA ILE A 77 4.95 -9.79 10.13
C ILE A 77 6.14 -9.71 9.19
N ASP A 78 6.25 -10.69 8.29
CA ASP A 78 7.34 -10.79 7.32
C ASP A 78 7.27 -9.70 6.25
N LEU A 79 6.04 -9.31 5.88
CA LEU A 79 5.77 -8.30 4.87
C LEU A 79 4.57 -7.45 5.27
N LEU A 80 4.80 -6.17 5.55
CA LEU A 80 3.75 -5.18 5.78
C LEU A 80 3.51 -4.39 4.48
N ILE A 81 2.31 -4.49 3.89
CA ILE A 81 1.95 -3.78 2.65
C ILE A 81 0.93 -2.68 2.95
N HIS A 82 1.37 -1.43 2.85
CA HIS A 82 0.49 -0.26 2.86
C HIS A 82 -0.13 -0.08 1.48
N ASN A 83 -1.38 -0.55 1.32
CA ASN A 83 -2.12 -0.47 0.07
C ASN A 83 -3.37 0.43 0.19
N ALA A 84 -3.95 0.59 1.37
CA ALA A 84 -5.08 1.49 1.57
C ALA A 84 -4.75 2.90 1.05
N ALA A 85 -5.63 3.43 0.21
CA ALA A 85 -5.48 4.77 -0.35
C ALA A 85 -6.83 5.33 -0.77
N THR A 86 -6.92 6.65 -0.78
CA THR A 86 -8.05 7.40 -1.36
C THR A 86 -7.59 8.29 -2.51
N TYR A 87 -8.52 8.56 -3.42
CA TYR A 87 -8.35 9.46 -4.55
C TYR A 87 -9.56 10.40 -4.62
N PRO A 88 -9.42 11.70 -4.38
CA PRO A 88 -10.53 12.63 -4.45
C PRO A 88 -11.05 12.77 -5.89
N ARG A 89 -12.35 12.94 -6.03
CA ARG A 89 -13.01 13.04 -7.35
C ARG A 89 -13.47 14.45 -7.69
N LYS A 90 -13.31 15.40 -6.77
CA LYS A 90 -13.74 16.81 -6.90
C LYS A 90 -12.66 17.74 -6.37
N GLY A 91 -12.76 19.02 -6.73
CA GLY A 91 -11.86 20.05 -6.21
C GLY A 91 -10.38 19.83 -6.54
N MET A 92 -10.08 19.31 -7.73
CA MET A 92 -8.72 18.88 -8.09
C MET A 92 -7.93 19.93 -8.89
N HIS A 93 -8.60 21.02 -9.31
CA HIS A 93 -7.98 22.06 -10.15
C HIS A 93 -7.81 23.37 -9.37
N ILE A 94 -6.84 24.18 -9.81
CA ILE A 94 -6.64 25.51 -9.21
C ILE A 94 -7.90 26.38 -9.43
N GLY A 95 -8.30 27.07 -8.38
CA GLY A 95 -9.56 27.82 -8.34
C GLY A 95 -10.76 27.07 -7.79
N GLU A 96 -10.68 25.73 -7.71
CA GLU A 96 -11.74 24.84 -7.21
C GLU A 96 -11.20 23.88 -6.14
N LEU A 97 -10.02 24.13 -5.55
CA LEU A 97 -9.35 23.22 -4.63
C LEU A 97 -10.18 23.01 -3.36
N ASP A 98 -10.44 21.76 -3.06
CA ASP A 98 -11.06 21.30 -1.82
C ASP A 98 -9.96 20.91 -0.81
N TYR A 99 -9.72 21.80 0.16
CA TYR A 99 -8.69 21.60 1.17
C TYR A 99 -9.07 20.58 2.24
N GLU A 100 -10.35 20.37 2.49
CA GLU A 100 -10.83 19.33 3.39
C GLU A 100 -10.57 17.95 2.78
N ALA A 101 -10.98 17.73 1.53
CA ALA A 101 -10.64 16.51 0.79
C ALA A 101 -9.14 16.31 0.61
N TRP A 102 -8.34 17.39 0.57
CA TRP A 102 -6.89 17.30 0.54
C TRP A 102 -6.33 16.78 1.85
N ASN A 103 -6.83 17.30 2.96
CA ASN A 103 -6.43 16.85 4.28
C ASN A 103 -6.80 15.37 4.51
N GLU A 104 -8.03 14.96 4.18
CA GLU A 104 -8.47 13.56 4.22
C GLU A 104 -7.58 12.64 3.36
N THR A 105 -7.14 13.15 2.19
CA THR A 105 -6.23 12.40 1.33
C THR A 105 -4.86 12.21 1.97
N LEU A 106 -4.33 13.23 2.66
CA LEU A 106 -3.08 13.13 3.41
C LEU A 106 -3.22 12.21 4.63
N GLU A 107 -4.35 12.28 5.35
CA GLU A 107 -4.62 11.40 6.49
C GLU A 107 -4.56 9.93 6.06
N THR A 108 -5.23 9.57 4.96
CA THR A 108 -5.24 8.18 4.49
C THR A 108 -3.90 7.76 3.86
N ASN A 109 -3.38 8.58 2.93
CA ASN A 109 -2.29 8.15 2.05
C ASN A 109 -0.89 8.35 2.64
N LEU A 110 -0.77 9.13 3.73
CA LEU A 110 0.50 9.45 4.37
C LEU A 110 0.46 9.18 5.89
N PHE A 111 -0.38 9.90 6.63
CA PHE A 111 -0.32 9.84 8.10
C PHE A 111 -0.76 8.48 8.64
N GLY A 112 -1.82 7.88 8.08
CA GLY A 112 -2.25 6.53 8.42
C GLY A 112 -1.19 5.47 8.12
N VAL A 113 -0.45 5.62 7.02
CA VAL A 113 0.69 4.76 6.69
C VAL A 113 1.77 4.86 7.76
N MET A 114 2.12 6.08 8.19
CA MET A 114 3.17 6.29 9.18
C MET A 114 2.74 5.77 10.56
N ARG A 115 1.54 6.12 11.03
CA ARG A 115 1.00 5.64 12.32
C ARG A 115 0.97 4.12 12.41
N LEU A 116 0.45 3.46 11.36
CA LEU A 116 0.41 2.00 11.34
C LEU A 116 1.82 1.38 11.26
N THR A 117 2.76 2.03 10.56
CA THR A 117 4.16 1.59 10.55
C THR A 117 4.77 1.65 11.95
N GLU A 118 4.55 2.75 12.68
CA GLU A 118 5.03 2.90 14.07
C GLU A 118 4.41 1.83 14.98
N ALA A 119 3.09 1.63 14.90
CA ALA A 119 2.37 0.66 15.74
C ALA A 119 2.82 -0.79 15.50
N LEU A 120 3.15 -1.17 14.26
CA LEU A 120 3.51 -2.55 13.89
C LEU A 120 5.03 -2.74 13.65
N LEU A 121 5.87 -1.75 13.98
CA LEU A 121 7.31 -1.80 13.71
C LEU A 121 8.00 -3.00 14.35
N GLU A 122 7.67 -3.30 15.61
CA GLU A 122 8.28 -4.42 16.33
C GLU A 122 7.77 -5.78 15.82
N ASN A 123 6.55 -5.85 15.28
CA ASN A 123 6.04 -7.04 14.60
C ASN A 123 6.85 -7.35 13.33
N VAL A 124 7.22 -6.31 12.58
CA VAL A 124 8.10 -6.45 11.41
C VAL A 124 9.52 -6.79 11.85
N ALA A 125 10.06 -6.11 12.87
CA ALA A 125 11.42 -6.30 13.34
C ALA A 125 11.71 -7.71 13.86
N ARG A 126 10.71 -8.38 14.47
CA ARG A 126 10.84 -9.76 14.98
C ARG A 126 10.73 -10.84 13.92
N SER A 127 10.30 -10.49 12.70
CA SER A 127 10.17 -11.44 11.58
C SER A 127 11.53 -11.77 10.95
N GLU A 128 11.56 -12.79 10.10
CA GLU A 128 12.77 -13.14 9.36
C GLU A 128 12.98 -12.25 8.13
N ARG A 129 11.90 -11.88 7.41
CA ARG A 129 11.97 -11.13 6.16
C ARG A 129 12.15 -9.63 6.35
N LYS A 130 11.56 -9.05 7.38
CA LYS A 130 11.69 -7.64 7.77
C LYS A 130 11.45 -6.66 6.63
N GLN A 131 10.29 -6.78 5.98
CA GLN A 131 10.01 -5.98 4.79
C GLN A 131 8.74 -5.15 4.95
N ILE A 132 8.84 -3.87 4.62
CA ILE A 132 7.73 -2.92 4.49
C ILE A 132 7.61 -2.54 3.02
N ALA A 133 6.39 -2.47 2.49
CA ALA A 133 6.13 -1.99 1.14
C ALA A 133 4.99 -0.97 1.14
N ALA A 134 5.16 0.13 0.43
CA ALA A 134 4.11 1.12 0.21
C ALA A 134 3.67 1.13 -1.25
N ILE A 135 2.38 0.95 -1.49
CA ILE A 135 1.79 1.12 -2.82
C ILE A 135 1.62 2.62 -3.08
N SER A 136 2.56 3.15 -3.86
CA SER A 136 2.59 4.53 -4.30
C SER A 136 1.93 4.70 -5.68
N SER A 137 2.40 5.63 -6.47
CA SER A 137 1.90 5.90 -7.82
C SER A 137 2.94 6.67 -8.64
N GLY A 138 3.03 6.40 -9.93
CA GLY A 138 3.79 7.26 -10.86
C GLY A 138 3.33 8.72 -10.83
N MET A 139 2.08 8.99 -10.38
CA MET A 139 1.58 10.36 -10.17
C MET A 139 2.29 11.10 -9.02
N GLY A 140 2.98 10.39 -8.12
CA GLY A 140 3.83 10.96 -7.08
C GLY A 140 5.27 11.26 -7.52
N SER A 141 5.62 11.00 -8.80
CA SER A 141 6.92 11.33 -9.36
C SER A 141 6.99 12.80 -9.79
N LEU A 142 7.87 13.58 -9.17
CA LEU A 142 8.16 14.97 -9.56
C LEU A 142 8.85 15.01 -10.92
N GLY A 143 9.81 14.12 -11.16
CA GLY A 143 10.54 14.03 -12.43
C GLY A 143 9.63 13.67 -13.61
N ALA A 144 8.72 12.71 -13.42
CA ALA A 144 7.75 12.36 -14.46
C ALA A 144 6.74 13.48 -14.72
N ALA A 145 6.30 14.18 -13.67
CA ALA A 145 5.40 15.32 -13.80
C ALA A 145 6.07 16.49 -14.55
N ALA A 146 7.30 16.84 -14.19
CA ALA A 146 8.08 17.89 -14.83
C ALA A 146 8.44 17.54 -16.29
N GLY A 147 8.69 16.27 -16.59
CA GLY A 147 9.02 15.77 -17.93
C GLY A 147 7.82 15.56 -18.84
N GLY A 148 6.59 15.82 -18.38
CA GLY A 148 5.36 15.63 -19.16
C GLY A 148 5.00 14.17 -19.46
N SER A 149 5.66 13.22 -18.84
CA SER A 149 5.43 11.78 -19.05
C SER A 149 4.24 11.22 -18.25
N VAL A 150 3.70 12.00 -17.35
CA VAL A 150 2.46 11.68 -16.64
C VAL A 150 1.37 12.58 -17.18
N ASP A 151 0.33 11.97 -17.75
CA ASP A 151 -0.79 12.70 -18.30
C ASP A 151 -1.35 13.69 -17.26
N THR A 152 -1.37 14.96 -17.63
CA THR A 152 -1.89 16.06 -16.82
C THR A 152 -3.43 16.09 -16.79
N MET A 153 -4.09 15.19 -17.49
CA MET A 153 -5.55 15.03 -17.50
C MET A 153 -6.09 14.51 -16.16
N GLY A 154 -5.87 15.22 -15.16
CA GLY A 154 -6.21 14.97 -13.77
C GLY A 154 -5.17 15.66 -12.93
N ALA A 155 -5.22 16.99 -12.89
CA ALA A 155 -4.44 17.80 -11.96
C ALA A 155 -4.94 17.54 -10.53
N SER A 156 -4.82 16.33 -10.04
CA SER A 156 -5.15 16.03 -8.64
C SER A 156 -4.00 16.48 -7.77
N TYR A 157 -4.02 17.73 -7.33
CA TYR A 157 -3.05 18.23 -6.36
C TYR A 157 -3.02 17.36 -5.11
N GLN A 158 -4.20 17.00 -4.59
CA GLN A 158 -4.35 16.21 -3.38
C GLN A 158 -3.65 14.87 -3.49
N TYR A 159 -3.95 14.11 -4.53
CA TYR A 159 -3.39 12.75 -4.71
C TYR A 159 -1.90 12.78 -5.07
N ARG A 160 -1.50 13.65 -6.02
CA ARG A 160 -0.09 13.75 -6.42
C ARG A 160 0.80 14.15 -5.27
N THR A 161 0.40 15.17 -4.51
CA THR A 161 1.19 15.61 -3.35
C THR A 161 1.20 14.57 -2.24
N SER A 162 0.10 13.86 -1.98
CA SER A 162 0.08 12.79 -0.97
C SER A 162 1.02 11.63 -1.35
N LYS A 163 1.07 11.25 -2.64
CA LYS A 163 1.97 10.17 -3.08
C LYS A 163 3.44 10.62 -3.16
N ALA A 164 3.70 11.89 -3.48
CA ALA A 164 5.06 12.45 -3.40
C ALA A 164 5.53 12.54 -1.93
N ALA A 165 4.67 12.97 -1.02
CA ALA A 165 4.96 12.98 0.41
C ALA A 165 5.18 11.57 0.97
N LEU A 166 4.35 10.60 0.58
CA LEU A 166 4.55 9.18 0.91
C LEU A 166 5.90 8.68 0.41
N ASN A 167 6.27 8.97 -0.84
CA ASN A 167 7.56 8.58 -1.40
C ASN A 167 8.72 9.12 -0.53
N MET A 168 8.68 10.40 -0.16
CA MET A 168 9.70 10.99 0.71
C MET A 168 9.73 10.33 2.08
N ALA A 169 8.59 10.14 2.73
CA ALA A 169 8.51 9.48 4.03
C ALA A 169 9.11 8.07 4.00
N MET A 170 8.79 7.28 2.96
CA MET A 170 9.33 5.93 2.81
C MET A 170 10.84 5.92 2.52
N VAL A 171 11.37 6.90 1.80
CA VAL A 171 12.84 7.05 1.62
C VAL A 171 13.52 7.32 2.95
N VAL A 172 12.99 8.27 3.75
CA VAL A 172 13.54 8.56 5.08
C VAL A 172 13.49 7.32 5.96
N LEU A 173 12.33 6.67 6.01
CA LEU A 173 12.12 5.43 6.77
C LEU A 173 13.11 4.33 6.38
N SER A 174 13.41 4.19 5.07
CA SER A 174 14.38 3.18 4.59
C SER A 174 15.80 3.41 5.13
N LYS A 175 16.18 4.67 5.34
CA LYS A 175 17.49 5.03 5.89
C LYS A 175 17.53 4.82 7.40
N GLU A 176 16.46 5.16 8.08
CA GLU A 176 16.32 5.00 9.52
C GLU A 176 16.28 3.52 9.93
N LEU A 177 15.52 2.70 9.22
CA LEU A 177 15.33 1.29 9.56
C LEU A 177 16.37 0.35 8.95
N GLY A 178 17.14 0.79 7.95
CA GLY A 178 18.20 0.00 7.33
C GLY A 178 19.19 -0.62 8.33
N PRO A 179 19.70 0.10 9.36
CA PRO A 179 20.56 -0.46 10.39
C PRO A 179 19.91 -1.59 11.22
N ARG A 180 18.58 -1.66 11.28
CA ARG A 180 17.82 -2.75 11.91
C ARG A 180 17.60 -3.95 10.95
N GLY A 181 18.07 -3.87 9.71
CA GLY A 181 17.87 -4.87 8.67
C GLY A 181 16.46 -4.85 8.09
N ILE A 182 15.67 -3.79 8.33
CA ILE A 182 14.31 -3.64 7.79
C ILE A 182 14.38 -2.90 6.45
N SER A 183 13.85 -3.52 5.40
CA SER A 183 13.77 -2.93 4.07
C SER A 183 12.45 -2.22 3.84
N VAL A 184 12.47 -1.12 3.06
CA VAL A 184 11.28 -0.33 2.72
C VAL A 184 11.21 -0.14 1.22
N ALA A 185 10.26 -0.81 0.55
CA ALA A 185 10.05 -0.72 -0.89
C ALA A 185 8.92 0.28 -1.23
N ILE A 186 9.10 1.07 -2.28
CA ILE A 186 8.11 2.03 -2.77
C ILE A 186 7.72 1.60 -4.17
N ILE A 187 6.44 1.22 -4.36
CA ILE A 187 6.02 0.55 -5.60
C ILE A 187 4.86 1.29 -6.25
N SER A 188 5.04 1.68 -7.51
CA SER A 188 3.93 2.09 -8.38
C SER A 188 3.28 0.84 -8.98
N PRO A 189 1.98 0.62 -8.77
CA PRO A 189 1.28 -0.59 -9.23
C PRO A 189 0.97 -0.57 -10.73
N GLY A 190 1.34 0.51 -11.46
CA GLY A 190 0.84 0.78 -12.80
C GLY A 190 -0.56 1.40 -12.81
N TRP A 191 -1.14 1.57 -14.00
CA TRP A 191 -2.53 2.01 -14.15
C TRP A 191 -3.45 0.78 -14.22
N VAL A 192 -4.10 0.48 -13.09
CA VAL A 192 -4.76 -0.79 -12.83
C VAL A 192 -6.28 -0.66 -12.91
N LYS A 193 -6.95 -1.61 -13.57
CA LYS A 193 -8.42 -1.72 -13.69
C LYS A 193 -9.05 -2.01 -12.33
N THR A 194 -9.35 -0.96 -11.59
CA THR A 194 -10.02 -0.94 -10.30
C THR A 194 -11.04 0.20 -10.28
N ASP A 195 -11.84 0.31 -9.23
CA ASP A 195 -12.76 1.45 -9.07
C ASP A 195 -12.02 2.80 -9.08
N MET A 196 -10.79 2.82 -8.58
CA MET A 196 -9.94 4.01 -8.59
C MET A 196 -9.35 4.28 -9.98
N GLY A 197 -8.83 3.26 -10.66
CA GLY A 197 -8.16 3.40 -11.95
C GLY A 197 -9.10 3.48 -13.15
N GLY A 198 -10.33 3.02 -12.99
CA GLY A 198 -11.36 3.02 -14.04
C GLY A 198 -11.20 1.88 -15.06
N ALA A 199 -12.22 1.73 -15.90
CA ALA A 199 -12.30 0.63 -16.90
C ALA A 199 -11.25 0.73 -18.01
N ASN A 200 -10.79 1.95 -18.30
CA ASN A 200 -9.78 2.20 -19.35
C ASN A 200 -8.34 1.96 -18.92
N ALA A 201 -8.11 1.56 -17.68
CA ALA A 201 -6.79 1.29 -17.18
C ALA A 201 -6.07 0.21 -17.99
N ALA A 202 -4.73 0.30 -18.04
CA ALA A 202 -3.91 -0.49 -18.97
C ALA A 202 -3.79 -1.96 -18.57
N ILE A 203 -3.78 -2.25 -17.26
CA ILE A 203 -3.50 -3.60 -16.76
C ILE A 203 -4.55 -4.04 -15.74
N THR A 204 -4.67 -5.35 -15.54
CA THR A 204 -5.54 -5.92 -14.53
C THR A 204 -4.87 -5.98 -13.16
N PRO A 205 -5.62 -6.11 -12.04
CA PRO A 205 -5.05 -6.36 -10.73
C PRO A 205 -4.12 -7.57 -10.69
N GLN A 206 -4.48 -8.65 -11.41
CA GLN A 206 -3.68 -9.88 -11.48
C GLN A 206 -2.28 -9.63 -12.04
N VAL A 207 -2.19 -8.88 -13.12
CA VAL A 207 -0.89 -8.53 -13.76
C VAL A 207 -0.07 -7.63 -12.85
N SER A 208 -0.71 -6.60 -12.29
CA SER A 208 -0.05 -5.67 -11.37
C SER A 208 0.53 -6.38 -10.16
N VAL A 209 -0.28 -7.18 -9.46
CA VAL A 209 0.12 -7.88 -8.23
C VAL A 209 1.17 -8.94 -8.51
N ALA A 210 1.05 -9.70 -9.60
CA ALA A 210 2.09 -10.65 -9.99
C ALA A 210 3.45 -9.97 -10.21
N GLY A 211 3.45 -8.76 -10.77
CA GLY A 211 4.63 -7.95 -10.93
C GLY A 211 5.16 -7.41 -9.60
N ILE A 212 4.30 -6.82 -8.76
CA ILE A 212 4.65 -6.32 -7.41
C ILE A 212 5.33 -7.43 -6.60
N ARG A 213 4.80 -8.64 -6.62
CA ARG A 213 5.36 -9.79 -5.91
C ARG A 213 6.76 -10.12 -6.40
N LYS A 214 6.98 -10.14 -7.72
CA LYS A 214 8.32 -10.34 -8.29
C LYS A 214 9.32 -9.26 -7.86
N VAL A 215 8.88 -8.02 -7.74
CA VAL A 215 9.71 -6.92 -7.22
C VAL A 215 10.05 -7.18 -5.74
N LEU A 216 9.04 -7.52 -4.92
CA LEU A 216 9.22 -7.78 -3.51
C LEU A 216 10.04 -9.05 -3.21
N ASP A 217 10.12 -10.00 -4.13
CA ASP A 217 10.94 -11.21 -4.01
C ASP A 217 12.43 -11.00 -4.36
N GLN A 218 12.80 -9.82 -4.84
CA GLN A 218 14.21 -9.45 -4.99
C GLN A 218 14.88 -9.29 -3.62
N PRO A 219 16.24 -9.31 -3.56
CA PRO A 219 16.95 -9.08 -2.31
C PRO A 219 16.47 -7.79 -1.64
N ALA A 220 15.88 -7.91 -0.46
CA ALA A 220 15.07 -6.86 0.16
C ALA A 220 15.85 -5.53 0.34
N MET A 221 17.13 -5.62 0.73
CA MET A 221 17.97 -4.44 0.92
C MET A 221 18.38 -3.75 -0.41
N GLU A 222 18.35 -4.48 -1.53
CA GLU A 222 18.65 -3.89 -2.84
C GLU A 222 17.50 -3.02 -3.36
N ILE A 223 16.26 -3.31 -2.98
CA ILE A 223 15.09 -2.52 -3.36
C ILE A 223 14.71 -1.47 -2.32
N SER A 224 15.34 -1.49 -1.14
CA SER A 224 15.05 -0.56 -0.05
C SER A 224 15.37 0.88 -0.42
N GLY A 225 14.40 1.77 -0.23
CA GLY A 225 14.49 3.18 -0.57
C GLY A 225 14.45 3.47 -2.08
N LYS A 226 14.08 2.49 -2.92
CA LYS A 226 13.91 2.70 -4.37
C LYS A 226 12.43 2.86 -4.73
N PHE A 227 12.17 3.75 -5.68
CA PHE A 227 10.85 3.91 -6.29
C PHE A 227 10.77 3.08 -7.57
N LEU A 228 10.05 1.98 -7.51
CA LEU A 228 9.96 0.97 -8.57
C LEU A 228 8.54 0.89 -9.13
N SER A 229 8.44 0.51 -10.38
CA SER A 229 7.19 0.10 -11.00
C SER A 229 6.93 -1.38 -10.71
N TYR A 230 5.68 -1.83 -10.85
CA TYR A 230 5.30 -3.23 -10.74
C TYR A 230 6.08 -4.18 -11.66
N ASP A 231 6.61 -3.69 -12.77
CA ASP A 231 7.42 -4.46 -13.73
C ASP A 231 8.92 -4.47 -13.40
N GLY A 232 9.31 -3.83 -12.30
CA GLY A 232 10.70 -3.73 -11.84
C GLY A 232 11.47 -2.55 -12.40
N SER A 233 10.90 -1.78 -13.31
CA SER A 233 11.53 -0.54 -13.82
C SER A 233 11.59 0.54 -12.74
N THR A 234 12.56 1.44 -12.82
CA THR A 234 12.74 2.52 -11.85
C THR A 234 11.97 3.77 -12.29
N TRP A 235 11.23 4.37 -11.36
CA TRP A 235 10.65 5.70 -11.52
C TRP A 235 11.66 6.79 -11.17
N ALA A 236 11.64 7.88 -11.93
CA ALA A 236 12.26 9.13 -11.47
C ALA A 236 11.53 9.67 -10.23
N TRP A 237 12.27 10.33 -9.37
CA TRP A 237 11.67 10.97 -8.18
C TRP A 237 10.80 12.17 -8.55
#